data_3839cc232688e648d4bf9ef6d5803e12
#
_entry.id   3839cc232688e648d4bf9ef6d5803e12
#
_cell.length_a   1.000
_cell.length_b   1.000
_cell.length_c   1.000
_cell.angle_alpha   90.00
_cell.angle_beta   90.00
_cell.angle_gamma   90.00
#
_symmetry.space_group_name_H-M   'P 1'
#
loop_
_entity.id
_entity.type
_entity.pdbx_description
1 polymer ?
#
loop_
_entity_poly.entity_id
_entity_poly.type
_entity_poly.pdbx_seq_one_letter_code
_entity_poly.pdbx_strand_id
1 'polypeptide(L)'
;MSLFKYNKEQYILSLFSKGDALAMDKLYAEYADYMASVCTRYLGYTDDVHDVLQEAFIRVFTRIDSFVYKGEGSLKAWLTKIVVNEALRFLRDHNTNTSAIEDNDIPDEVDEEPDIGSLSLTQITDSILKLPPGYRAVFNLFVIEGKSHNEISKLLNIKPDTSASQLHKAKQLLARMLKEQNNSENDRKERMAQ
;
A
#
# COMPACT_ATOMS: atom_id res chain seq x y z
N MET A 1 -11.41 34.45 -20.37
CA MET A 1 -11.17 33.13 -21.03
C MET A 1 -10.86 32.13 -19.95
N SER A 2 -11.84 31.30 -19.58
CA SER A 2 -11.63 30.19 -18.63
C SER A 2 -10.80 29.13 -19.32
N LEU A 3 -9.57 28.93 -18.90
CA LEU A 3 -8.77 27.77 -19.27
C LEU A 3 -9.48 26.56 -18.68
N PHE A 4 -10.28 25.87 -19.50
CA PHE A 4 -10.79 24.55 -19.15
C PHE A 4 -9.58 23.66 -18.85
N LYS A 5 -9.26 23.49 -17.56
CA LYS A 5 -8.26 22.53 -17.12
C LYS A 5 -8.76 21.17 -17.59
N TYR A 6 -8.12 20.64 -18.62
CA TYR A 6 -8.49 19.38 -19.24
C TYR A 6 -8.39 18.29 -18.17
N ASN A 7 -9.52 17.78 -17.73
CA ASN A 7 -9.56 16.76 -16.68
C ASN A 7 -9.31 15.40 -17.32
N LYS A 8 -8.11 14.85 -17.09
CA LYS A 8 -7.67 13.57 -17.64
C LYS A 8 -8.64 12.43 -17.33
N GLU A 9 -9.21 12.40 -16.11
CA GLU A 9 -10.17 11.37 -15.73
C GLU A 9 -11.43 11.43 -16.61
N GLN A 10 -11.99 12.61 -16.80
CA GLN A 10 -13.17 12.78 -17.65
C GLN A 10 -12.90 12.41 -19.10
N TYR A 11 -11.71 12.72 -19.60
CA TYR A 11 -11.32 12.32 -20.95
C TYR A 11 -11.27 10.81 -21.10
N ILE A 12 -10.60 10.10 -20.20
CA ILE A 12 -10.52 8.64 -20.21
C ILE A 12 -11.93 8.04 -20.14
N LEU A 13 -12.76 8.52 -19.21
CA LEU A 13 -14.15 8.06 -19.08
C LEU A 13 -14.99 8.32 -20.33
N SER A 14 -14.74 9.43 -21.03
CA SER A 14 -15.40 9.74 -22.30
C SER A 14 -15.04 8.77 -23.43
N LEU A 15 -13.82 8.22 -23.42
CA LEU A 15 -13.41 7.19 -24.38
C LEU A 15 -14.17 5.89 -24.13
N PHE A 16 -14.30 5.46 -22.85
CA PHE A 16 -15.09 4.28 -22.51
C PHE A 16 -16.55 4.43 -22.91
N SER A 17 -17.18 5.58 -22.61
CA SER A 17 -18.58 5.82 -22.96
C SER A 17 -18.87 5.83 -24.46
N LYS A 18 -17.86 6.09 -25.30
CA LYS A 18 -17.92 6.05 -26.76
C LYS A 18 -17.56 4.68 -27.35
N GLY A 19 -17.13 3.73 -26.54
CA GLY A 19 -16.59 2.46 -27.01
C GLY A 19 -15.27 2.60 -27.80
N ASP A 20 -14.49 3.63 -27.51
CA ASP A 20 -13.24 3.90 -28.22
C ASP A 20 -12.20 2.82 -27.86
N ALA A 21 -11.59 2.23 -28.88
CA ALA A 21 -10.58 1.17 -28.70
C ALA A 21 -9.36 1.62 -27.89
N LEU A 22 -9.06 2.94 -27.87
CA LEU A 22 -7.93 3.50 -27.11
C LEU A 22 -8.25 3.71 -25.61
N ALA A 23 -9.49 3.48 -25.17
CA ALA A 23 -9.90 3.75 -23.79
C ALA A 23 -9.06 2.97 -22.76
N MET A 24 -8.86 1.67 -23.00
CA MET A 24 -8.06 0.79 -22.14
C MET A 24 -6.59 1.21 -22.10
N ASP A 25 -6.01 1.49 -23.26
CA ASP A 25 -4.60 1.90 -23.37
C ASP A 25 -4.34 3.21 -22.63
N LYS A 26 -5.26 4.18 -22.75
CA LYS A 26 -5.15 5.47 -22.07
C LYS A 26 -5.28 5.34 -20.56
N LEU A 27 -6.20 4.51 -20.07
CA LEU A 27 -6.33 4.25 -18.64
C LEU A 27 -5.08 3.54 -18.10
N TYR A 28 -4.60 2.52 -18.82
CA TYR A 28 -3.40 1.78 -18.44
C TYR A 28 -2.16 2.69 -18.39
N ALA A 29 -1.91 3.45 -19.45
CA ALA A 29 -0.77 4.36 -19.53
C ALA A 29 -0.77 5.44 -18.44
N GLU A 30 -1.94 5.89 -17.98
CA GLU A 30 -2.04 6.93 -16.93
C GLU A 30 -1.93 6.35 -15.52
N TYR A 31 -2.40 5.10 -15.28
CA TYR A 31 -2.58 4.59 -13.91
C TYR A 31 -1.78 3.32 -13.57
N ALA A 32 -1.12 2.66 -14.53
CA ALA A 32 -0.44 1.39 -14.26
C ALA A 32 0.64 1.51 -13.18
N ASP A 33 1.53 2.49 -13.29
CA ASP A 33 2.61 2.71 -12.30
C ASP A 33 2.04 3.06 -10.93
N TYR A 34 0.99 3.87 -10.88
CA TYR A 34 0.32 4.19 -9.64
C TYR A 34 -0.32 2.95 -9.01
N MET A 35 -1.04 2.15 -9.78
CA MET A 35 -1.66 0.91 -9.32
C MET A 35 -0.61 -0.09 -8.86
N ALA A 36 0.53 -0.19 -9.57
CA ALA A 36 1.66 -1.00 -9.18
C ALA A 36 2.22 -0.58 -7.82
N SER A 37 2.44 0.71 -7.62
CA SER A 37 2.93 1.24 -6.34
C SER A 37 1.98 0.97 -5.17
N VAL A 38 0.66 1.05 -5.41
CA VAL A 38 -0.35 0.69 -4.41
C VAL A 38 -0.31 -0.81 -4.10
N CYS A 39 -0.22 -1.67 -5.11
CA CYS A 39 -0.14 -3.12 -4.94
C CYS A 39 1.12 -3.52 -4.14
N THR A 40 2.28 -2.96 -4.51
CA THR A 40 3.56 -3.22 -3.85
C THR A 40 3.53 -2.86 -2.36
N ARG A 41 2.81 -1.82 -1.94
CA ARG A 41 2.66 -1.50 -0.52
C ARG A 41 2.08 -2.66 0.31
N TYR A 42 1.24 -3.50 -0.29
CA TYR A 42 0.64 -4.65 0.39
C TYR A 42 1.44 -5.94 0.21
N LEU A 43 1.92 -6.22 -1.00
CA LEU A 43 2.59 -7.48 -1.32
C LEU A 43 4.12 -7.43 -1.15
N GLY A 44 4.73 -6.23 -1.16
CA GLY A 44 6.18 -6.07 -1.25
C GLY A 44 6.67 -6.21 -2.69
N TYR A 45 7.97 -6.33 -2.86
CA TYR A 45 8.60 -6.59 -4.15
C TYR A 45 8.60 -8.09 -4.43
N THR A 46 7.47 -8.62 -4.91
CA THR A 46 7.30 -10.03 -5.28
C THR A 46 6.77 -10.13 -6.70
N ASP A 47 6.95 -11.28 -7.33
CA ASP A 47 6.41 -11.55 -8.68
C ASP A 47 4.87 -11.55 -8.67
N ASP A 48 4.25 -11.83 -7.52
CA ASP A 48 2.80 -11.82 -7.33
C ASP A 48 2.14 -10.45 -7.60
N VAL A 49 2.91 -9.35 -7.50
CA VAL A 49 2.42 -8.00 -7.81
C VAL A 49 1.90 -7.93 -9.25
N HIS A 50 2.57 -8.58 -10.19
CA HIS A 50 2.16 -8.59 -11.60
C HIS A 50 0.81 -9.29 -11.77
N ASP A 51 0.64 -10.46 -11.18
CA ASP A 51 -0.58 -11.26 -11.29
C ASP A 51 -1.77 -10.54 -10.64
N VAL A 52 -1.57 -9.97 -9.44
CA VAL A 52 -2.60 -9.20 -8.74
C VAL A 52 -2.99 -7.93 -9.52
N LEU A 53 -2.03 -7.26 -10.15
CA LEU A 53 -2.32 -6.11 -11.02
C LEU A 53 -3.12 -6.51 -12.25
N GLN A 54 -2.79 -7.62 -12.88
CA GLN A 54 -3.53 -8.14 -14.03
C GLN A 54 -4.99 -8.40 -13.66
N GLU A 55 -5.25 -9.08 -12.53
CA GLU A 55 -6.60 -9.28 -12.01
C GLU A 55 -7.31 -7.96 -11.68
N ALA A 56 -6.59 -6.99 -11.11
CA ALA A 56 -7.14 -5.68 -10.82
C ALA A 56 -7.56 -4.94 -12.11
N PHE A 57 -6.75 -4.99 -13.17
CA PHE A 57 -7.11 -4.38 -14.46
C PHE A 57 -8.28 -5.09 -15.13
N ILE A 58 -8.36 -6.41 -15.08
CA ILE A 58 -9.54 -7.15 -15.56
C ILE A 58 -10.81 -6.64 -14.86
N ARG A 59 -10.75 -6.45 -13.53
CA ARG A 59 -11.90 -5.91 -12.77
C ARG A 59 -12.20 -4.45 -13.09
N VAL A 60 -11.18 -3.63 -13.35
CA VAL A 60 -11.38 -2.26 -13.80
C VAL A 60 -12.14 -2.26 -15.12
N PHE A 61 -11.66 -2.97 -16.13
CA PHE A 61 -12.25 -2.98 -17.46
C PHE A 61 -13.68 -3.58 -17.48
N THR A 62 -13.95 -4.57 -16.64
CA THR A 62 -15.29 -5.16 -16.54
C THR A 62 -16.30 -4.32 -15.75
N ARG A 63 -15.84 -3.32 -14.97
CA ARG A 63 -16.71 -2.52 -14.09
C ARG A 63 -16.69 -1.03 -14.37
N ILE A 64 -15.87 -0.57 -15.30
CA ILE A 64 -15.72 0.87 -15.58
C ILE A 64 -17.04 1.51 -16.01
N ASP A 65 -17.91 0.80 -16.73
CA ASP A 65 -19.20 1.29 -17.18
C ASP A 65 -20.17 1.58 -16.00
N SER A 66 -19.97 0.93 -14.86
CA SER A 66 -20.74 1.19 -13.63
C SER A 66 -20.14 2.29 -12.74
N PHE A 67 -18.98 2.84 -13.11
CA PHE A 67 -18.34 3.89 -12.35
C PHE A 67 -19.05 5.22 -12.50
N VAL A 68 -19.35 5.88 -11.37
CA VAL A 68 -19.94 7.21 -11.35
C VAL A 68 -18.88 8.24 -10.97
N TYR A 69 -18.60 9.13 -11.91
CA TYR A 69 -17.65 10.23 -11.68
C TYR A 69 -18.21 11.23 -10.65
N LYS A 70 -17.43 11.50 -9.59
CA LYS A 70 -17.81 12.40 -8.48
C LYS A 70 -16.90 13.64 -8.34
N GLY A 71 -16.06 13.88 -9.34
CA GLY A 71 -15.07 14.96 -9.32
C GLY A 71 -13.65 14.45 -9.52
N GLU A 72 -12.71 15.38 -9.64
CA GLU A 72 -11.28 15.08 -9.84
C GLU A 72 -10.74 14.19 -8.69
N GLY A 73 -10.01 13.14 -9.04
CA GLY A 73 -9.48 12.13 -8.11
C GLY A 73 -10.43 10.97 -7.82
N SER A 74 -11.70 11.05 -8.22
CA SER A 74 -12.66 9.97 -7.93
C SER A 74 -12.37 8.67 -8.68
N LEU A 75 -11.86 8.76 -9.91
CA LEU A 75 -11.42 7.59 -10.67
C LEU A 75 -10.18 6.97 -10.02
N LYS A 76 -9.20 7.79 -9.65
CA LYS A 76 -8.00 7.33 -8.93
C LYS A 76 -8.35 6.61 -7.62
N ALA A 77 -9.25 7.18 -6.82
CA ALA A 77 -9.72 6.56 -5.57
C ALA A 77 -10.44 5.22 -5.80
N TRP A 78 -11.25 5.12 -6.87
CA TRP A 78 -11.93 3.89 -7.24
C TRP A 78 -10.95 2.80 -7.70
N LEU A 79 -9.94 3.16 -8.50
CA LEU A 79 -8.85 2.25 -8.91
C LEU A 79 -8.06 1.75 -7.70
N THR A 80 -7.70 2.66 -6.77
CA THR A 80 -7.03 2.30 -5.50
C THR A 80 -7.82 1.24 -4.75
N LYS A 81 -9.13 1.44 -4.60
CA LYS A 81 -9.99 0.47 -3.89
C LYS A 81 -9.99 -0.91 -4.56
N ILE A 82 -9.96 -0.96 -5.90
CA ILE A 82 -9.90 -2.24 -6.62
C ILE A 82 -8.56 -2.95 -6.34
N VAL A 83 -7.43 -2.25 -6.50
CA VAL A 83 -6.10 -2.83 -6.28
C VAL A 83 -5.93 -3.31 -4.83
N VAL A 84 -6.31 -2.49 -3.86
CA VAL A 84 -6.23 -2.85 -2.43
C VAL A 84 -7.06 -4.12 -2.16
N ASN A 85 -8.30 -4.18 -2.68
CA ASN A 85 -9.14 -5.35 -2.48
C ASN A 85 -8.54 -6.63 -3.12
N GLU A 86 -7.92 -6.53 -4.30
CA GLU A 86 -7.26 -7.68 -4.93
C GLU A 86 -6.02 -8.11 -4.14
N ALA A 87 -5.20 -7.17 -3.70
CA ALA A 87 -4.04 -7.47 -2.86
C ALA A 87 -4.44 -8.14 -1.53
N LEU A 88 -5.49 -7.64 -0.87
CA LEU A 88 -6.01 -8.25 0.36
C LEU A 88 -6.63 -9.64 0.11
N ARG A 89 -7.29 -9.84 -1.04
CA ARG A 89 -7.79 -11.15 -1.46
C ARG A 89 -6.63 -12.12 -1.63
N PHE A 90 -5.60 -11.72 -2.37
CA PHE A 90 -4.39 -12.52 -2.57
C PHE A 90 -3.77 -12.94 -1.24
N LEU A 91 -3.58 -12.00 -0.30
CA LEU A 91 -3.02 -12.28 1.03
C LEU A 91 -3.85 -13.28 1.83
N ARG A 92 -5.19 -13.25 1.73
CA ARG A 92 -6.07 -14.22 2.38
C ARG A 92 -6.00 -15.60 1.75
N ASP A 93 -6.04 -15.65 0.41
CA ASP A 93 -6.13 -16.90 -0.34
C ASP A 93 -4.83 -17.72 -0.26
N HIS A 94 -3.68 -17.03 -0.16
CA HIS A 94 -2.36 -17.65 -0.02
C HIS A 94 -1.97 -17.89 1.44
N ASN A 95 -2.96 -17.81 2.35
CA ASN A 95 -2.79 -18.09 3.78
C ASN A 95 -1.43 -17.54 4.27
N THR A 96 -1.17 -16.28 3.96
CA THR A 96 -0.04 -15.56 4.54
C THR A 96 -0.35 -15.38 6.03
N ASN A 97 -0.67 -16.53 6.69
CA ASN A 97 -0.43 -16.67 8.09
C ASN A 97 0.99 -16.20 8.25
N THR A 98 1.12 -15.05 8.83
CA THR A 98 2.35 -14.63 9.43
C THR A 98 2.88 -15.89 10.13
N SER A 99 3.76 -16.61 9.44
CA SER A 99 4.67 -17.50 10.13
C SER A 99 5.22 -16.59 11.18
N ALA A 100 4.77 -16.80 12.40
CA ALA A 100 5.23 -15.98 13.50
C ALA A 100 6.73 -15.93 13.34
N ILE A 101 7.28 -14.73 13.09
CA ILE A 101 8.59 -14.44 13.63
C ILE A 101 8.39 -14.92 15.04
N GLU A 102 9.11 -15.98 15.44
CA GLU A 102 8.90 -16.62 16.74
C GLU A 102 8.83 -15.49 17.75
N ASP A 103 7.81 -15.47 18.57
CA ASP A 103 7.47 -14.38 19.50
C ASP A 103 8.65 -13.94 20.39
N ASN A 104 9.73 -14.71 20.37
CA ASN A 104 10.95 -14.54 21.13
C ASN A 104 11.93 -13.48 20.59
N ASP A 105 11.76 -13.00 19.34
CA ASP A 105 12.71 -12.07 18.72
C ASP A 105 12.28 -10.59 18.73
N ILE A 106 11.11 -10.29 19.26
CA ILE A 106 10.64 -8.90 19.38
C ILE A 106 10.68 -8.53 20.87
N PRO A 107 11.65 -7.70 21.29
CA PRO A 107 11.68 -7.20 22.66
C PRO A 107 10.39 -6.45 22.98
N ASP A 108 9.81 -6.67 24.14
CA ASP A 108 8.58 -5.99 24.60
C ASP A 108 8.76 -4.48 24.83
N GLU A 109 10.00 -3.99 24.83
CA GLU A 109 10.35 -2.63 25.16
C GLU A 109 10.94 -1.89 23.95
N VAL A 110 10.15 -0.99 23.37
CA VAL A 110 10.67 0.17 22.62
C VAL A 110 10.39 1.38 23.48
N ASP A 111 11.29 1.68 24.39
CA ASP A 111 11.15 2.76 25.37
C ASP A 111 11.21 4.18 24.76
N GLU A 112 11.63 4.33 23.51
CA GLU A 112 11.75 5.61 22.84
C GLU A 112 11.18 5.56 21.41
N GLU A 113 10.34 6.53 21.08
CA GLU A 113 9.92 6.77 19.69
C GLU A 113 11.17 7.09 18.84
N PRO A 114 11.36 6.43 17.69
CA PRO A 114 12.51 6.72 16.85
C PRO A 114 12.46 8.17 16.34
N ASP A 115 13.58 8.87 16.39
CA ASP A 115 13.73 10.16 15.71
C ASP A 115 13.70 9.92 14.19
N ILE A 116 12.53 10.18 13.59
CA ILE A 116 12.32 10.04 12.13
C ILE A 116 12.67 11.31 11.36
N GLY A 117 13.03 12.40 12.04
CA GLY A 117 13.28 13.71 11.43
C GLY A 117 14.47 13.72 10.46
N SER A 118 15.42 12.78 10.62
CA SER A 118 16.58 12.62 9.75
C SER A 118 16.40 11.64 8.59
N LEU A 119 15.28 10.88 8.57
CA LEU A 119 15.04 9.81 7.60
C LEU A 119 14.27 10.31 6.38
N SER A 120 14.69 9.85 5.20
CA SER A 120 13.96 10.11 3.96
C SER A 120 12.66 9.29 3.88
N LEU A 121 11.68 9.78 3.10
CA LEU A 121 10.46 9.01 2.82
C LEU A 121 10.76 7.64 2.19
N THR A 122 11.81 7.54 1.39
CA THR A 122 12.25 6.27 0.78
C THR A 122 12.66 5.27 1.85
N GLN A 123 13.48 5.67 2.82
CA GLN A 123 13.93 4.80 3.92
C GLN A 123 12.76 4.29 4.76
N ILE A 124 11.80 5.15 5.06
CA ILE A 124 10.57 4.78 5.79
C ILE A 124 9.76 3.77 4.97
N THR A 125 9.56 4.03 3.68
CA THR A 125 8.83 3.15 2.78
C THR A 125 9.49 1.78 2.66
N ASP A 126 10.81 1.73 2.48
CA ASP A 126 11.59 0.49 2.41
C ASP A 126 11.51 -0.32 3.70
N SER A 127 11.46 0.36 4.86
CA SER A 127 11.25 -0.31 6.15
C SER A 127 9.86 -0.92 6.27
N ILE A 128 8.83 -0.21 5.80
CA ILE A 128 7.46 -0.76 5.75
C ILE A 128 7.39 -1.98 4.84
N LEU A 129 8.07 -1.95 3.69
CA LEU A 129 8.10 -3.07 2.75
C LEU A 129 8.83 -4.31 3.30
N LYS A 130 9.73 -4.15 4.27
CA LYS A 130 10.41 -5.26 4.97
C LYS A 130 9.56 -5.92 6.06
N LEU A 131 8.44 -5.32 6.45
CA LEU A 131 7.54 -5.94 7.41
C LEU A 131 6.99 -7.26 6.85
N PRO A 132 6.77 -8.27 7.71
CA PRO A 132 6.02 -9.47 7.35
C PRO A 132 4.68 -9.12 6.71
N PRO A 133 4.20 -9.89 5.71
CA PRO A 133 3.02 -9.53 4.92
C PRO A 133 1.77 -9.18 5.74
N GLY A 134 1.46 -9.95 6.79
CA GLY A 134 0.30 -9.68 7.67
C GLY A 134 0.47 -8.40 8.48
N TYR A 135 1.66 -8.15 9.04
CA TYR A 135 1.95 -6.93 9.80
C TYR A 135 1.91 -5.70 8.88
N ARG A 136 2.46 -5.82 7.69
CA ARG A 136 2.44 -4.78 6.66
C ARG A 136 1.02 -4.47 6.21
N ALA A 137 0.18 -5.48 5.97
CA ALA A 137 -1.20 -5.29 5.59
C ALA A 137 -2.01 -4.56 6.67
N VAL A 138 -1.89 -4.98 7.94
CA VAL A 138 -2.56 -4.34 9.07
C VAL A 138 -2.05 -2.91 9.24
N PHE A 139 -0.75 -2.68 9.16
CA PHE A 139 -0.15 -1.34 9.26
C PHE A 139 -0.70 -0.40 8.17
N ASN A 140 -0.69 -0.82 6.91
CA ASN A 140 -1.22 -0.02 5.81
C ASN A 140 -2.72 0.29 5.98
N LEU A 141 -3.52 -0.70 6.34
CA LEU A 141 -4.96 -0.50 6.55
C LEU A 141 -5.25 0.44 7.71
N PHE A 142 -4.54 0.32 8.83
CA PHE A 142 -4.78 1.14 10.00
C PHE A 142 -4.20 2.55 9.85
N VAL A 143 -2.91 2.66 9.48
CA VAL A 143 -2.18 3.94 9.50
C VAL A 143 -2.44 4.76 8.23
N ILE A 144 -2.48 4.11 7.06
CA ILE A 144 -2.61 4.82 5.77
C ILE A 144 -4.07 4.95 5.35
N GLU A 145 -4.85 3.85 5.48
CA GLU A 145 -6.26 3.85 5.05
C GLU A 145 -7.24 4.26 6.17
N GLY A 146 -6.77 4.46 7.41
CA GLY A 146 -7.57 4.88 8.54
C GLY A 146 -8.65 3.88 8.99
N LYS A 147 -8.44 2.58 8.73
CA LYS A 147 -9.39 1.52 9.10
C LYS A 147 -9.30 1.18 10.59
N SER A 148 -10.46 0.93 11.21
CA SER A 148 -10.53 0.37 12.55
C SER A 148 -10.16 -1.12 12.57
N HIS A 149 -9.74 -1.66 13.72
CA HIS A 149 -9.47 -3.10 13.88
C HIS A 149 -10.67 -3.98 13.54
N ASN A 150 -11.91 -3.52 13.76
CA ASN A 150 -13.12 -4.22 13.36
C ASN A 150 -13.32 -4.28 11.83
N GLU A 151 -12.92 -3.24 11.09
CA GLU A 151 -12.94 -3.25 9.62
C GLU A 151 -11.82 -4.13 9.07
N ILE A 152 -10.61 -4.02 9.64
CA ILE A 152 -9.44 -4.81 9.27
C ILE A 152 -9.72 -6.30 9.48
N SER A 153 -10.35 -6.67 10.59
CA SER A 153 -10.72 -8.06 10.90
C SER A 153 -11.59 -8.68 9.81
N LYS A 154 -12.55 -7.92 9.29
CA LYS A 154 -13.41 -8.36 8.18
C LYS A 154 -12.66 -8.43 6.85
N LEU A 155 -11.78 -7.47 6.59
CA LEU A 155 -11.00 -7.40 5.35
C LEU A 155 -9.97 -8.53 5.23
N LEU A 156 -9.29 -8.88 6.34
CA LEU A 156 -8.23 -9.88 6.39
C LEU A 156 -8.69 -11.25 6.89
N ASN A 157 -9.95 -11.37 7.34
CA ASN A 157 -10.51 -12.57 7.98
C ASN A 157 -9.69 -13.02 9.20
N ILE A 158 -9.35 -12.08 10.09
CA ILE A 158 -8.66 -12.30 11.37
C ILE A 158 -9.51 -11.76 12.52
N LYS A 159 -9.14 -12.07 13.77
CA LYS A 159 -9.81 -11.46 14.94
C LYS A 159 -9.38 -10.00 15.12
N PRO A 160 -10.23 -9.10 15.68
CA PRO A 160 -9.82 -7.73 16.00
C PRO A 160 -8.60 -7.64 16.91
N ASP A 161 -8.48 -8.52 17.90
CA ASP A 161 -7.33 -8.60 18.81
C ASP A 161 -6.05 -9.02 18.07
N THR A 162 -6.16 -9.92 17.08
CA THR A 162 -5.06 -10.27 16.17
C THR A 162 -4.61 -9.06 15.36
N SER A 163 -5.55 -8.26 14.86
CA SER A 163 -5.23 -7.02 14.18
C SER A 163 -4.50 -6.02 15.08
N ALA A 164 -4.95 -5.90 16.35
CA ALA A 164 -4.31 -4.99 17.30
C ALA A 164 -2.87 -5.45 17.65
N SER A 165 -2.68 -6.74 17.94
CA SER A 165 -1.35 -7.27 18.23
C SER A 165 -0.41 -7.23 17.02
N GLN A 166 -0.91 -7.49 15.79
CA GLN A 166 -0.10 -7.34 14.58
C GLN A 166 0.31 -5.88 14.32
N LEU A 167 -0.57 -4.90 14.59
CA LEU A 167 -0.22 -3.49 14.49
C LEU A 167 0.87 -3.11 15.50
N HIS A 168 0.73 -3.57 16.75
CA HIS A 168 1.74 -3.35 17.79
C HIS A 168 3.10 -3.89 17.37
N LYS A 169 3.17 -5.15 16.95
CA LYS A 169 4.39 -5.78 16.44
C LYS A 169 4.96 -5.09 15.20
N ALA A 170 4.10 -4.64 14.28
CA ALA A 170 4.53 -3.86 13.12
C ALA A 170 5.24 -2.56 13.55
N LYS A 171 4.67 -1.84 14.51
CA LYS A 171 5.27 -0.59 15.03
C LYS A 171 6.61 -0.85 15.72
N GLN A 172 6.72 -1.89 16.54
CA GLN A 172 7.98 -2.26 17.20
C GLN A 172 9.08 -2.59 16.20
N LEU A 173 8.77 -3.43 15.19
CA LEU A 173 9.72 -3.78 14.12
C LEU A 173 10.15 -2.56 13.32
N LEU A 174 9.22 -1.67 12.97
CA LEU A 174 9.54 -0.43 12.28
C LEU A 174 10.46 0.46 13.12
N ALA A 175 10.14 0.67 14.38
CA ALA A 175 10.94 1.48 15.28
C ALA A 175 12.39 0.96 15.37
N ARG A 176 12.56 -0.38 15.50
CA ARG A 176 13.87 -1.02 15.51
C ARG A 176 14.64 -0.78 14.20
N MET A 177 14.01 -1.07 13.04
CA MET A 177 14.66 -0.90 11.73
C MET A 177 15.05 0.55 11.47
N LEU A 178 14.20 1.51 11.84
CA LEU A 178 14.48 2.94 11.65
C LEU A 178 15.60 3.42 12.58
N LYS A 179 15.66 2.94 13.83
CA LYS A 179 16.74 3.24 14.78
C LYS A 179 18.10 2.71 14.28
N GLU A 180 18.13 1.48 13.74
CA GLU A 180 19.34 0.88 13.16
C GLU A 180 19.84 1.66 11.94
N GLN A 181 18.94 2.12 11.07
CA GLN A 181 19.27 2.95 9.90
C GLN A 181 19.85 4.31 10.31
N ASN A 182 19.23 4.96 11.29
CA ASN A 182 19.67 6.27 11.78
C ASN A 182 21.08 6.19 12.39
N ASN A 183 21.35 5.16 13.18
CA ASN A 183 22.68 4.93 13.76
C ASN A 183 23.74 4.70 12.67
N SER A 184 23.41 3.90 11.64
CA SER A 184 24.30 3.61 10.52
C SER A 184 24.64 4.85 9.69
N GLU A 185 23.71 5.79 9.55
CA GLU A 185 23.94 7.07 8.86
C GLU A 185 24.83 8.03 9.68
N ASN A 186 24.61 8.08 10.99
CA ASN A 186 25.43 8.90 11.87
C ASN A 186 26.88 8.41 11.89
N ASP A 187 27.12 7.12 12.00
CA ASP A 187 28.45 6.51 11.93
C ASP A 187 29.16 6.79 10.58
N ARG A 188 28.40 6.81 9.47
CA ARG A 188 28.96 7.16 8.16
C ARG A 188 29.36 8.63 8.07
N LYS A 189 28.52 9.54 8.59
CA LYS A 189 28.82 10.98 8.62
C LYS A 189 30.06 11.29 9.46
N GLU A 190 30.21 10.64 10.60
CA GLU A 190 31.38 10.79 11.48
C GLU A 190 32.68 10.31 10.80
N ARG A 191 32.64 9.16 10.08
CA ARG A 191 33.80 8.65 9.32
C ARG A 191 34.18 9.52 8.12
N MET A 192 33.25 10.25 7.54
CA MET A 192 33.53 11.16 6.42
C MET A 192 34.01 12.54 6.88
N ALA A 193 33.86 12.89 8.17
CA ALA A 193 34.29 14.14 8.75
C ALA A 193 35.72 14.06 9.35
N GLN A 194 36.34 12.88 9.37
CA GLN A 194 37.74 12.64 9.79
C GLN A 194 38.67 12.53 8.59
#